data_81d752ff419f7e9ec30329e99d54255f
#
_entry.id   81d752ff419f7e9ec30329e99d54255f
#
_cell.length_a   1.000
_cell.length_b   1.000
_cell.length_c   1.000
_cell.angle_alpha   90.00
_cell.angle_beta   90.00
_cell.angle_gamma   90.00
#
_symmetry.space_group_name_H-M   'P 1'
#
loop_
_entity.id
_entity.type
_entity.pdbx_description
1 polymer ?
#
loop_
_entity_poly.entity_id
_entity_poly.type
_entity_poly.pdbx_seq_one_letter_code
_entity_poly.pdbx_strand_id
1 'polypeptide(L)'
;MNIVRVALAVPLPRFFDYLYLPDLTPIVGGRVLVPFGSQKRVGIVVDLPASSDVAKEKLKPIIDVLDAESLFNSTTWDWLAWSANYYRAALGDVLFQALPVKLRNGESAVKNDRTFWRITELGKQALEIGRASCRERV
;
A
#
# COMPACT_ATOMS: atom_id res chain seq x y z
N MET A 1 -13.50 10.67 -20.06
CA MET A 1 -12.24 11.29 -19.61
C MET A 1 -11.74 10.45 -18.43
N ASN A 2 -10.51 9.99 -18.46
CA ASN A 2 -10.04 9.02 -17.47
C ASN A 2 -9.40 9.78 -16.30
N ILE A 3 -10.21 10.02 -15.27
CA ILE A 3 -9.80 10.73 -14.05
C ILE A 3 -9.69 9.74 -12.90
N VAL A 4 -8.64 9.86 -12.11
CA VAL A 4 -8.42 9.10 -10.90
C VAL A 4 -8.24 10.05 -9.72
N ARG A 5 -9.00 9.79 -8.66
CA ARG A 5 -8.92 10.54 -7.41
C ARG A 5 -8.03 9.80 -6.43
N VAL A 6 -7.02 10.50 -5.94
CA VAL A 6 -5.91 9.90 -5.18
C VAL A 6 -5.78 10.56 -3.81
N ALA A 7 -5.66 9.74 -2.77
CA ALA A 7 -5.25 10.16 -1.44
C ALA A 7 -3.73 10.07 -1.33
N LEU A 8 -3.11 11.12 -0.81
CA LEU A 8 -1.67 11.19 -0.55
C LEU A 8 -1.42 11.25 0.95
N ALA A 9 -0.26 10.78 1.40
CA ALA A 9 0.22 10.95 2.76
C ALA A 9 0.70 12.40 2.97
N VAL A 10 -0.25 13.31 3.00
CA VAL A 10 -0.03 14.74 3.28
C VAL A 10 -1.09 15.19 4.30
N PRO A 11 -0.75 16.10 5.22
CA PRO A 11 -1.66 16.54 6.28
C PRO A 11 -2.73 17.51 5.74
N LEU A 12 -3.34 17.16 4.62
CA LEU A 12 -4.39 17.94 3.95
C LEU A 12 -5.64 17.06 3.82
N PRO A 13 -6.79 17.50 4.34
CA PRO A 13 -8.04 16.75 4.27
C PRO A 13 -8.69 16.87 2.88
N ARG A 14 -7.93 16.63 1.83
CA ARG A 14 -8.40 16.67 0.45
C ARG A 14 -7.77 15.59 -0.40
N PHE A 15 -8.45 15.23 -1.47
CA PHE A 15 -7.96 14.33 -2.50
C PHE A 15 -7.38 15.13 -3.65
N PHE A 16 -6.61 14.44 -4.49
CA PHE A 16 -5.96 15.02 -5.67
C PHE A 16 -6.42 14.26 -6.89
N ASP A 17 -6.93 14.98 -7.88
CA ASP A 17 -7.38 14.39 -9.12
C ASP A 17 -6.24 14.41 -10.14
N TYR A 18 -6.05 13.28 -10.83
CA TYR A 18 -5.07 13.07 -11.87
C TYR A 18 -5.74 12.47 -13.11
N LEU A 19 -5.02 12.52 -14.23
CA LEU A 19 -5.42 11.81 -15.46
C LEU A 19 -4.72 10.45 -15.50
N TYR A 20 -5.36 9.47 -16.14
CA TYR A 20 -4.68 8.23 -16.48
C TYR A 20 -4.89 7.89 -17.95
N LEU A 21 -3.87 7.24 -18.54
CA LEU A 21 -3.90 6.78 -19.91
C LEU A 21 -4.74 5.50 -20.04
N PRO A 22 -5.32 5.20 -21.22
CA PRO A 22 -6.14 4.00 -21.43
C PRO A 22 -5.41 2.70 -21.14
N ASP A 23 -4.09 2.68 -21.27
CA ASP A 23 -3.25 1.51 -21.00
C ASP A 23 -3.05 1.25 -19.50
N LEU A 24 -3.36 2.24 -18.66
CA LEU A 24 -3.27 2.14 -17.21
C LEU A 24 -4.66 1.89 -16.65
N THR A 25 -4.79 0.88 -15.81
CA THR A 25 -6.06 0.48 -15.17
C THR A 25 -5.99 0.66 -13.66
N PRO A 26 -6.05 1.91 -13.16
CA PRO A 26 -6.06 2.13 -11.71
C PRO A 26 -7.36 1.57 -11.12
N ILE A 27 -7.26 0.99 -9.94
CA ILE A 27 -8.39 0.44 -9.19
C ILE A 27 -8.48 1.07 -7.80
N VAL A 28 -9.71 1.21 -7.30
CA VAL A 28 -9.95 1.75 -5.96
C VAL A 28 -9.28 0.85 -4.91
N GLY A 29 -8.54 1.46 -3.98
CA GLY A 29 -7.75 0.76 -2.98
C GLY A 29 -6.37 0.28 -3.46
N GLY A 30 -6.05 0.43 -4.75
CA GLY A 30 -4.72 0.19 -5.30
C GLY A 30 -3.82 1.43 -5.20
N ARG A 31 -2.52 1.23 -5.33
CA ARG A 31 -1.53 2.32 -5.29
C ARG A 31 -1.16 2.76 -6.70
N VAL A 32 -0.92 4.05 -6.81
CA VAL A 32 -0.43 4.70 -8.03
C VAL A 32 0.77 5.59 -7.72
N LEU A 33 1.66 5.74 -8.67
CA LEU A 33 2.75 6.68 -8.60
C LEU A 33 2.34 7.98 -9.30
N VAL A 34 2.37 9.09 -8.57
CA VAL A 34 1.90 10.39 -9.07
C VAL A 34 2.97 11.47 -8.91
N PRO A 35 2.98 12.46 -9.82
CA PRO A 35 3.80 13.65 -9.64
C PRO A 35 3.15 14.58 -8.60
N PHE A 36 3.90 14.96 -7.57
CA PHE A 36 3.46 15.90 -6.54
C PHE A 36 4.53 16.96 -6.29
N GLY A 37 4.26 18.20 -6.72
CA GLY A 37 5.28 19.24 -6.74
C GLY A 37 6.44 18.87 -7.67
N SER A 38 7.66 18.85 -7.13
CA SER A 38 8.89 18.41 -7.81
C SER A 38 9.25 16.94 -7.58
N GLN A 39 8.45 16.22 -6.78
CA GLN A 39 8.71 14.84 -6.39
C GLN A 39 7.68 13.89 -6.97
N LYS A 40 8.04 12.62 -7.03
CA LYS A 40 7.09 11.52 -7.26
C LYS A 40 6.65 10.96 -5.91
N ARG A 41 5.36 10.70 -5.76
CA ARG A 41 4.80 10.11 -4.53
C ARG A 41 3.90 8.94 -4.83
N VAL A 42 3.87 7.99 -3.93
CA VAL A 42 2.88 6.92 -3.93
C VAL A 42 1.58 7.50 -3.38
N GLY A 43 0.48 7.22 -4.07
CA GLY A 43 -0.86 7.57 -3.65
C GLY A 43 -1.77 6.35 -3.67
N ILE A 44 -2.88 6.40 -2.95
CA ILE A 44 -3.91 5.35 -2.94
C ILE A 44 -5.12 5.86 -3.68
N VAL A 45 -5.62 5.09 -4.62
CA VAL A 45 -6.82 5.42 -5.40
C VAL A 45 -8.05 5.33 -4.49
N VAL A 46 -8.78 6.42 -4.40
CA VAL A 46 -10.00 6.52 -3.59
C VAL A 46 -11.24 6.38 -4.44
N ASP A 47 -11.20 6.94 -5.64
CA ASP A 47 -12.35 6.98 -6.55
C ASP A 47 -11.91 7.14 -8.01
N LEU A 48 -12.79 6.80 -8.94
CA LEU A 48 -12.64 6.99 -10.39
C LEU A 48 -13.77 7.85 -10.92
N PRO A 49 -13.77 9.16 -10.64
CA PRO A 49 -14.88 10.04 -11.00
C PRO A 49 -14.93 10.30 -12.51
N ALA A 50 -16.13 10.48 -13.04
CA ALA A 50 -16.35 10.85 -14.45
C ALA A 50 -15.92 12.29 -14.76
N SER A 51 -15.92 13.17 -13.74
CA SER A 51 -15.55 14.58 -13.85
C SER A 51 -14.75 15.05 -12.63
N SER A 52 -14.03 16.14 -12.79
CA SER A 52 -13.27 16.79 -11.71
C SER A 52 -13.61 18.28 -11.67
N ASP A 53 -13.58 18.86 -10.49
CA ASP A 53 -13.71 20.31 -10.28
C ASP A 53 -12.45 21.07 -10.70
N VAL A 54 -11.35 20.35 -10.95
CA VAL A 54 -10.08 20.93 -11.39
C VAL A 54 -10.07 21.08 -12.91
N ALA A 55 -9.69 22.25 -13.41
CA ALA A 55 -9.55 22.50 -14.83
C ALA A 55 -8.60 21.47 -15.48
N LYS A 56 -8.97 20.95 -16.65
CA LYS A 56 -8.25 19.87 -17.37
C LYS A 56 -6.76 20.16 -17.57
N GLU A 57 -6.44 21.42 -17.85
CA GLU A 57 -5.08 21.88 -18.11
C GLU A 57 -4.17 21.80 -16.87
N LYS A 58 -4.76 21.71 -15.68
CA LYS A 58 -4.05 21.58 -14.41
C LYS A 58 -3.91 20.14 -13.93
N LEU A 59 -4.67 19.22 -14.53
CA LEU A 59 -4.61 17.80 -14.19
C LEU A 59 -3.34 17.19 -14.80
N LYS A 60 -2.47 16.66 -13.96
CA LYS A 60 -1.27 15.92 -14.37
C LYS A 60 -1.59 14.45 -14.59
N PRO A 61 -0.92 13.76 -15.51
CA PRO A 61 -1.08 12.32 -15.63
C PRO A 61 -0.40 11.58 -14.46
N ILE A 62 -0.96 10.42 -14.07
CA ILE A 62 -0.25 9.48 -13.20
C ILE A 62 0.96 8.93 -13.94
N ILE A 63 1.96 8.51 -13.20
CA ILE A 63 3.21 7.98 -13.77
C ILE A 63 3.08 6.47 -13.99
N ASP A 64 2.52 5.75 -12.98
CA ASP A 64 2.43 4.30 -13.01
C ASP A 64 1.31 3.79 -12.09
N VAL A 65 0.84 2.56 -12.33
CA VAL A 65 -0.07 1.81 -11.47
C VAL A 65 0.70 0.68 -10.81
N LEU A 66 0.79 0.69 -9.50
CA LEU A 66 1.63 -0.25 -8.74
C LEU A 66 0.94 -1.57 -8.41
N ASP A 67 -0.39 -1.56 -8.34
CA ASP A 67 -1.17 -2.73 -7.92
C ASP A 67 -2.26 -3.06 -8.94
N ALA A 68 -2.37 -4.33 -9.29
CA ALA A 68 -3.43 -4.87 -10.14
C ALA A 68 -4.71 -5.18 -9.36
N GLU A 69 -4.66 -5.20 -8.04
CA GLU A 69 -5.79 -5.50 -7.14
C GLU A 69 -5.82 -4.50 -5.98
N SER A 70 -6.99 -4.35 -5.36
CA SER A 70 -7.12 -3.54 -4.15
C SER A 70 -6.33 -4.13 -2.99
N LEU A 71 -5.57 -3.31 -2.28
CA LEU A 71 -4.85 -3.70 -1.07
C LEU A 71 -5.76 -3.87 0.15
N PHE A 72 -6.97 -3.33 0.06
CA PHE A 72 -7.93 -3.32 1.16
C PHE A 72 -9.18 -4.11 0.74
N ASN A 73 -9.66 -5.00 1.57
CA ASN A 73 -11.00 -5.54 1.41
C ASN A 73 -12.05 -4.49 1.82
N SER A 74 -13.31 -4.70 1.45
CA SER A 74 -14.41 -3.76 1.70
C SER A 74 -14.55 -3.42 3.19
N THR A 75 -14.51 -4.42 4.06
CA THR A 75 -14.65 -4.23 5.52
C THR A 75 -13.52 -3.37 6.09
N THR A 76 -12.28 -3.61 5.67
CA THR A 76 -11.13 -2.81 6.10
C THR A 76 -11.23 -1.38 5.58
N TRP A 77 -11.64 -1.22 4.33
CA TRP A 77 -11.84 0.10 3.72
C TRP A 77 -12.87 0.92 4.51
N ASP A 78 -14.04 0.35 4.79
CA ASP A 78 -15.12 1.01 5.52
C ASP A 78 -14.67 1.40 6.92
N TRP A 79 -13.93 0.51 7.59
CA TRP A 79 -13.39 0.78 8.92
C TRP A 79 -12.36 1.92 8.92
N LEU A 80 -11.47 1.97 7.95
CA LEU A 80 -10.48 3.04 7.80
C LEU A 80 -11.14 4.37 7.46
N ALA A 81 -12.13 4.37 6.58
CA ALA A 81 -12.91 5.56 6.25
C ALA A 81 -13.70 6.09 7.46
N TRP A 82 -14.32 5.18 8.22
CA TRP A 82 -14.97 5.52 9.48
C TRP A 82 -13.99 6.11 10.48
N SER A 83 -12.81 5.49 10.66
CA SER A 83 -11.78 5.97 11.57
C SER A 83 -11.30 7.38 11.22
N ALA A 84 -11.06 7.64 9.94
CA ALA A 84 -10.68 8.97 9.45
C ALA A 84 -11.73 10.03 9.82
N ASN A 85 -13.00 9.71 9.61
CA ASN A 85 -14.10 10.62 9.95
C ASN A 85 -14.26 10.81 11.47
N TYR A 86 -14.18 9.74 12.26
CA TYR A 86 -14.33 9.77 13.70
C TYR A 86 -13.22 10.61 14.37
N TYR A 87 -11.97 10.39 13.98
CA TYR A 87 -10.82 11.11 14.54
C TYR A 87 -10.53 12.44 13.84
N ARG A 88 -11.33 12.83 12.84
CA ARG A 88 -11.09 14.04 12.02
C ARG A 88 -9.71 14.08 11.39
N ALA A 89 -9.18 12.91 11.02
CA ALA A 89 -7.91 12.75 10.35
C ALA A 89 -8.07 12.78 8.83
N ALA A 90 -7.02 13.18 8.12
CA ALA A 90 -7.01 13.06 6.66
C ALA A 90 -7.04 11.58 6.25
N LEU A 91 -7.95 11.18 5.35
CA LEU A 91 -8.06 9.78 4.94
C LEU A 91 -6.75 9.24 4.36
N GLY A 92 -5.99 10.08 3.64
CA GLY A 92 -4.68 9.70 3.15
C GLY A 92 -3.73 9.25 4.24
N ASP A 93 -3.63 9.98 5.34
CA ASP A 93 -2.78 9.60 6.47
C ASP A 93 -3.22 8.29 7.10
N VAL A 94 -4.53 8.09 7.28
CA VAL A 94 -5.08 6.84 7.86
C VAL A 94 -4.79 5.64 6.97
N LEU A 95 -5.02 5.75 5.66
CA LEU A 95 -4.76 4.69 4.70
C LEU A 95 -3.27 4.32 4.65
N PHE A 96 -2.39 5.33 4.62
CA PHE A 96 -0.95 5.09 4.61
C PHE A 96 -0.44 4.50 5.92
N GLN A 97 -1.00 4.87 7.05
CA GLN A 97 -0.65 4.27 8.35
C GLN A 97 -1.06 2.79 8.44
N ALA A 98 -2.13 2.41 7.79
CA ALA A 98 -2.58 1.02 7.71
C ALA A 98 -1.66 0.14 6.85
N LEU A 99 -0.83 0.73 5.97
CA LEU A 99 0.08 0.00 5.10
C LEU A 99 1.44 -0.27 5.77
N PRO A 100 2.04 -1.44 5.54
CA PRO A 100 3.45 -1.69 5.86
C PRO A 100 4.39 -0.69 5.18
N VAL A 101 5.53 -0.40 5.81
CA VAL A 101 6.50 0.59 5.32
C VAL A 101 6.95 0.33 3.88
N LYS A 102 7.20 -0.93 3.54
CA LYS A 102 7.59 -1.35 2.19
C LYS A 102 6.55 -0.94 1.13
N LEU A 103 5.28 -1.16 1.43
CA LEU A 103 4.19 -0.78 0.52
C LEU A 103 4.04 0.74 0.42
N ARG A 104 4.26 1.49 1.49
CA ARG A 104 4.28 2.96 1.45
C ARG A 104 5.36 3.51 0.53
N ASN A 105 6.49 2.81 0.43
CA ASN A 105 7.61 3.19 -0.41
C ASN A 105 7.46 2.75 -1.88
N GLY A 106 6.35 2.10 -2.22
CA GLY A 106 6.08 1.65 -3.60
C GLY A 106 6.66 0.28 -3.94
N GLU A 107 7.16 -0.49 -2.96
CA GLU A 107 7.58 -1.87 -3.22
C GLU A 107 6.37 -2.74 -3.61
N SER A 108 6.65 -3.82 -4.34
CA SER A 108 5.63 -4.75 -4.82
C SER A 108 4.82 -5.37 -3.68
N ALA A 109 3.50 -5.44 -3.84
CA ALA A 109 2.60 -6.13 -2.93
C ALA A 109 2.60 -7.65 -3.10
N VAL A 110 3.36 -8.18 -4.05
CA VAL A 110 3.48 -9.62 -4.26
C VAL A 110 4.01 -10.27 -3.00
N LYS A 111 3.26 -11.22 -2.48
CA LYS A 111 3.64 -12.00 -1.30
C LYS A 111 4.86 -12.83 -1.66
N ASN A 112 6.00 -12.50 -1.07
CA ASN A 112 7.16 -13.36 -1.18
C ASN A 112 6.82 -14.72 -0.56
N ASP A 113 7.11 -15.78 -1.28
CA ASP A 113 6.97 -17.13 -0.75
C ASP A 113 7.72 -17.22 0.57
N ARG A 114 6.99 -17.65 1.60
CA ARG A 114 7.60 -17.85 2.91
C ARG A 114 8.59 -18.99 2.79
N THR A 115 9.85 -18.70 2.96
CA THR A 115 10.88 -19.74 3.12
C THR A 115 10.66 -20.41 4.47
N PHE A 116 10.26 -21.67 4.43
CA PHE A 116 10.15 -22.50 5.63
C PHE A 116 11.44 -23.26 5.84
N TRP A 117 11.96 -23.16 7.01
CA TRP A 117 13.08 -23.98 7.45
C TRP A 117 12.52 -25.25 8.08
N ARG A 118 12.91 -26.38 7.53
CA ARG A 118 12.58 -27.70 8.11
C ARG A 118 13.87 -28.35 8.57
N ILE A 119 13.87 -28.83 9.82
CA ILE A 119 15.01 -29.55 10.36
C ILE A 119 15.15 -30.89 9.62
N THR A 120 16.35 -31.20 9.19
CA THR A 120 16.70 -32.49 8.58
C THR A 120 16.85 -33.55 9.65
N GLU A 121 16.86 -34.83 9.28
CA GLU A 121 17.10 -35.92 10.23
C GLU A 121 18.47 -35.81 10.93
N LEU A 122 19.51 -35.40 10.19
CA LEU A 122 20.82 -35.09 10.77
C LEU A 122 20.73 -33.94 11.77
N GLY A 123 19.93 -32.91 11.49
CA GLY A 123 19.73 -31.80 12.41
C GLY A 123 18.98 -32.21 13.68
N LYS A 124 18.04 -33.14 13.61
CA LYS A 124 17.36 -33.71 14.79
C LYS A 124 18.37 -34.44 15.70
N GLN A 125 19.23 -35.27 15.10
CA GLN A 125 20.28 -35.98 15.84
C GLN A 125 21.25 -34.99 16.49
N ALA A 126 21.67 -33.94 15.82
CA ALA A 126 22.52 -32.89 16.38
C ALA A 126 21.88 -32.16 17.55
N LEU A 127 20.54 -31.95 17.55
CA LEU A 127 19.79 -31.36 18.65
C LEU A 127 19.80 -32.25 19.91
N GLU A 128 19.74 -33.56 19.77
CA GLU A 128 19.82 -34.47 20.89
C GLU A 128 21.22 -34.42 21.51
N ILE A 129 22.27 -34.40 20.71
CA ILE A 129 23.68 -34.25 21.16
C ILE A 129 23.84 -32.88 21.85
N GLY A 130 23.28 -31.78 21.29
CA GLY A 130 23.40 -30.45 21.89
C GLY A 130 22.71 -30.30 23.26
N ARG A 131 21.64 -31.05 23.51
CA ARG A 131 20.97 -31.07 24.82
C ARG A 131 21.84 -31.78 25.88
N ALA A 132 22.56 -32.82 25.51
CA ALA A 132 23.49 -33.48 26.41
C ALA A 132 24.68 -32.55 26.79
N SER A 133 25.23 -31.82 25.82
CA SER A 133 26.32 -30.87 26.03
C SER A 133 25.94 -29.68 26.92
N CYS A 134 24.71 -29.22 26.88
CA CYS A 134 24.23 -28.13 27.74
C CYS A 134 24.06 -28.58 29.21
N ARG A 135 23.85 -29.86 29.48
CA ARG A 135 23.73 -30.38 30.85
C ARG A 135 25.05 -30.49 31.58
N GLU A 136 26.16 -30.62 30.88
CA GLU A 136 27.49 -30.74 31.48
C GLU A 136 28.14 -29.41 31.86
N ARG A 137 27.51 -28.27 31.56
CA ARG A 137 28.03 -26.92 31.88
C ARG A 137 27.35 -26.24 33.07
N VAL A 138 26.69 -26.98 33.89
CA VAL A 138 26.13 -26.43 35.14
C VAL A 138 26.91 -26.91 36.33
#